data_652dcae45dea173328a8a1498301d796
#
_entry.id   652dcae45dea173328a8a1498301d796
#
_cell.length_a   1.000
_cell.length_b   1.000
_cell.length_c   1.000
_cell.angle_alpha   90.00
_cell.angle_beta   90.00
_cell.angle_gamma   90.00
#
_symmetry.space_group_name_H-M   'P 1'
#
loop_
_entity.id
_entity.type
_entity.pdbx_description
1 polymer ?
#
loop_
_entity_poly.entity_id
_entity_poly.type
_entity_poly.pdbx_seq_one_letter_code
_entity_poly.pdbx_strand_id
1 'polypeptide(L)'
;IVSDFSLNDAIESGLVKTPRVVIRDDALPDAQSYKSKLYHIYRHVKDALQKAEEHEPLPDLVRNAYYLLGKDWLDTKQDWEKAGHPVPPVMITVANRTETAARVKYAFDHAKIDIQELCDPERALHIDSKVLDKAEAETEVVEVQANGEADEGSDDEEVPKARKLNKKQQAELLRQQVDTVGREGKPGEKIQNVISVGMLSEGWDAKTVTHIMGLRAFSSQLLCEQVVGRGLR
;
A
#
# COMPACT_ATOMS: atom_id res chain seq x y z
N ILE A 1 35.95 13.22 -3.64
CA ILE A 1 36.01 11.74 -3.76
C ILE A 1 34.56 11.27 -3.58
N VAL A 2 33.98 10.87 -4.68
CA VAL A 2 32.66 10.21 -4.63
C VAL A 2 32.95 8.72 -4.46
N SER A 3 32.63 8.14 -3.31
CA SER A 3 32.69 6.69 -3.14
C SER A 3 31.53 6.07 -3.92
N ASP A 4 31.85 5.20 -4.85
CA ASP A 4 30.87 4.40 -5.59
C ASP A 4 30.43 3.23 -4.71
N PHE A 5 29.41 3.48 -3.85
CA PHE A 5 28.81 2.47 -2.97
C PHE A 5 27.53 2.00 -3.61
N SER A 6 27.57 0.80 -4.20
CA SER A 6 26.46 0.24 -4.95
C SER A 6 25.40 -0.43 -4.06
N LEU A 7 24.25 -0.75 -4.64
CA LEU A 7 23.22 -1.54 -3.95
C LEU A 7 23.76 -2.93 -3.52
N ASN A 8 24.62 -3.54 -4.33
CA ASN A 8 25.24 -4.82 -3.99
C ASN A 8 26.14 -4.69 -2.76
N ASP A 9 26.92 -3.63 -2.67
CA ASP A 9 27.76 -3.38 -1.49
C ASP A 9 26.90 -3.16 -0.24
N ALA A 10 25.75 -2.50 -0.38
CA ALA A 10 24.80 -2.30 0.70
C ALA A 10 24.14 -3.61 1.17
N ILE A 11 23.83 -4.52 0.25
CA ILE A 11 23.30 -5.85 0.56
C ILE A 11 24.36 -6.70 1.25
N GLU A 12 25.58 -6.77 0.71
CA GLU A 12 26.69 -7.55 1.26
C GLU A 12 27.11 -7.06 2.66
N SER A 13 27.06 -5.76 2.90
CA SER A 13 27.34 -5.18 4.21
C SER A 13 26.19 -5.30 5.22
N GLY A 14 25.04 -5.85 4.81
CA GLY A 14 23.87 -6.00 5.68
C GLY A 14 23.16 -4.69 6.03
N LEU A 15 23.43 -3.61 5.32
CA LEU A 15 22.78 -2.31 5.53
C LEU A 15 21.35 -2.26 5.01
N VAL A 16 21.01 -3.13 4.07
CA VAL A 16 19.67 -3.25 3.48
C VAL A 16 19.23 -4.71 3.41
N LYS A 17 17.91 -4.94 3.33
CA LYS A 17 17.32 -6.28 3.16
C LYS A 17 17.73 -6.88 1.82
N THR A 18 17.88 -8.19 1.75
CA THR A 18 18.12 -8.91 0.49
C THR A 18 16.82 -9.02 -0.31
N PRO A 19 16.72 -8.45 -1.51
CA PRO A 19 15.51 -8.57 -2.33
C PRO A 19 15.35 -10.00 -2.87
N ARG A 20 14.12 -10.50 -2.83
CA ARG A 20 13.71 -11.74 -3.49
C ARG A 20 12.70 -11.44 -4.58
N VAL A 21 12.86 -12.03 -5.75
CA VAL A 21 11.95 -11.85 -6.88
C VAL A 21 11.29 -13.17 -7.21
N VAL A 22 9.96 -13.17 -7.36
CA VAL A 22 9.23 -14.36 -7.81
C VAL A 22 9.53 -14.59 -9.29
N ILE A 23 10.29 -15.64 -9.59
CA ILE A 23 10.70 -15.98 -10.98
C ILE A 23 9.87 -17.13 -11.52
N ARG A 24 9.36 -18.00 -10.66
CA ARG A 24 8.65 -19.24 -11.05
C ARG A 24 7.18 -19.14 -10.70
N ASP A 25 6.38 -19.64 -11.63
CA ASP A 25 4.98 -19.97 -11.44
C ASP A 25 4.92 -21.50 -11.37
N ASP A 26 4.94 -22.05 -10.15
CA ASP A 26 4.94 -23.51 -9.94
C ASP A 26 3.59 -24.16 -10.34
N ALA A 27 2.60 -23.36 -10.77
CA ALA A 27 1.34 -23.83 -11.30
C ALA A 27 1.44 -24.38 -12.74
N LEU A 28 2.58 -24.23 -13.42
CA LEU A 28 2.79 -24.72 -14.79
C LEU A 28 4.05 -25.60 -14.87
N PRO A 29 3.95 -26.91 -14.58
CA PRO A 29 5.11 -27.82 -14.61
C PRO A 29 5.78 -27.94 -15.97
N ASP A 30 5.08 -27.61 -17.08
CA ASP A 30 5.57 -27.74 -18.46
C ASP A 30 6.11 -26.42 -19.06
N ALA A 31 6.29 -25.37 -18.27
CA ALA A 31 6.84 -24.11 -18.78
C ALA A 31 8.30 -24.28 -19.22
N GLN A 32 8.55 -24.38 -20.52
CA GLN A 32 9.88 -24.42 -21.12
C GLN A 32 10.68 -23.12 -20.95
N SER A 33 10.06 -22.04 -20.44
CA SER A 33 10.72 -20.79 -20.12
C SER A 33 10.80 -20.59 -18.61
N TYR A 34 11.98 -20.34 -18.10
CA TYR A 34 12.26 -20.06 -16.67
C TYR A 34 11.64 -18.76 -16.14
N LYS A 35 10.93 -17.99 -16.96
CA LYS A 35 10.30 -16.73 -16.58
C LYS A 35 8.79 -16.91 -16.53
N SER A 36 8.25 -16.97 -15.32
CA SER A 36 6.81 -17.02 -15.11
C SER A 36 6.13 -15.73 -15.60
N LYS A 37 4.84 -15.81 -15.89
CA LYS A 37 4.00 -14.64 -16.17
C LYS A 37 4.02 -13.65 -15.00
N LEU A 38 4.28 -14.09 -13.77
CA LEU A 38 4.39 -13.26 -12.59
C LEU A 38 5.57 -12.30 -12.63
N TYR A 39 6.71 -12.70 -13.21
CA TYR A 39 7.89 -11.83 -13.35
C TYR A 39 7.60 -10.54 -14.15
N HIS A 40 6.70 -10.62 -15.13
CA HIS A 40 6.25 -9.48 -15.93
C HIS A 40 4.73 -9.33 -15.90
N ILE A 41 4.14 -9.54 -14.74
CA ILE A 41 2.68 -9.62 -14.57
C ILE A 41 1.93 -8.50 -15.29
N TYR A 42 2.38 -7.25 -15.17
CA TYR A 42 1.71 -6.11 -15.79
C TYR A 42 1.57 -6.24 -17.31
N ARG A 43 2.54 -6.84 -18.01
CA ARG A 43 2.45 -7.05 -19.46
C ARG A 43 1.30 -7.96 -19.86
N HIS A 44 0.93 -8.90 -18.99
CA HIS A 44 -0.12 -9.89 -19.26
C HIS A 44 -1.50 -9.42 -18.83
N VAL A 45 -1.59 -8.44 -17.91
CA VAL A 45 -2.86 -8.01 -17.32
C VAL A 45 -3.24 -6.55 -17.63
N LYS A 46 -2.37 -5.79 -18.32
CA LYS A 46 -2.56 -4.35 -18.57
C LYS A 46 -3.91 -4.03 -19.22
N ASP A 47 -4.32 -4.81 -20.21
CA ASP A 47 -5.56 -4.55 -20.96
C ASP A 47 -6.81 -4.88 -20.14
N ALA A 48 -6.75 -5.90 -19.29
CA ALA A 48 -7.81 -6.28 -18.36
C ALA A 48 -7.91 -5.31 -17.15
N LEU A 49 -6.82 -4.66 -16.78
CA LEU A 49 -6.82 -3.66 -15.73
C LEU A 49 -7.31 -2.28 -16.20
N GLN A 50 -7.05 -1.93 -17.47
CA GLN A 50 -7.35 -0.57 -17.99
C GLN A 50 -8.83 -0.31 -18.28
N LYS A 51 -9.65 -1.34 -18.49
CA LYS A 51 -11.04 -1.21 -18.96
C LYS A 51 -12.08 -1.59 -17.91
N ALA A 52 -11.66 -1.80 -16.68
CA ALA A 52 -12.52 -2.34 -15.66
C ALA A 52 -12.92 -1.29 -14.63
N GLU A 53 -14.13 -1.41 -14.13
CA GLU A 53 -14.64 -0.60 -13.02
C GLU A 53 -14.10 -1.10 -11.67
N GLU A 54 -14.22 -0.27 -10.64
CA GLU A 54 -13.68 -0.55 -9.30
C GLU A 54 -14.16 -1.89 -8.70
N HIS A 55 -15.42 -2.22 -8.92
CA HIS A 55 -16.04 -3.43 -8.35
C HIS A 55 -15.85 -4.70 -9.20
N GLU A 56 -15.26 -4.59 -10.38
CA GLU A 56 -14.99 -5.76 -11.20
C GLU A 56 -13.93 -6.68 -10.60
N PRO A 57 -14.06 -8.00 -10.75
CA PRO A 57 -13.08 -8.94 -10.24
C PRO A 57 -11.67 -8.69 -10.83
N LEU A 58 -10.64 -8.75 -10.00
CA LEU A 58 -9.27 -8.72 -10.49
C LEU A 58 -9.00 -9.91 -11.42
N PRO A 59 -8.14 -9.75 -12.44
CA PRO A 59 -7.70 -10.86 -13.28
C PRO A 59 -7.12 -12.01 -12.43
N ASP A 60 -7.38 -13.25 -12.80
CA ASP A 60 -6.93 -14.44 -12.05
C ASP A 60 -5.42 -14.45 -11.79
N LEU A 61 -4.62 -14.01 -12.79
CA LEU A 61 -3.18 -13.90 -12.62
C LEU A 61 -2.79 -12.94 -11.50
N VAL A 62 -3.52 -11.84 -11.33
CA VAL A 62 -3.30 -10.85 -10.24
C VAL A 62 -3.73 -11.45 -8.90
N ARG A 63 -4.88 -12.12 -8.84
CA ARG A 63 -5.36 -12.80 -7.63
C ARG A 63 -4.37 -13.87 -7.17
N ASN A 64 -3.89 -14.71 -8.11
CA ASN A 64 -2.88 -15.72 -7.81
C ASN A 64 -1.56 -15.12 -7.33
N ALA A 65 -1.12 -14.00 -7.92
CA ALA A 65 0.06 -13.29 -7.47
C ALA A 65 -0.09 -12.78 -6.04
N TYR A 66 -1.24 -12.18 -5.71
CA TYR A 66 -1.53 -11.76 -4.33
C TYR A 66 -1.60 -12.93 -3.37
N TYR A 67 -2.15 -14.07 -3.80
CA TYR A 67 -2.20 -15.27 -2.97
C TYR A 67 -0.78 -15.78 -2.62
N LEU A 68 0.10 -15.88 -3.63
CA LEU A 68 1.49 -16.32 -3.41
C LEU A 68 2.27 -15.33 -2.54
N LEU A 69 2.17 -14.04 -2.87
CA LEU A 69 2.86 -12.99 -2.10
C LEU A 69 2.30 -12.88 -0.68
N GLY A 70 1.00 -13.04 -0.53
CA GLY A 70 0.32 -13.00 0.76
C GLY A 70 0.65 -14.20 1.65
N LYS A 71 0.91 -15.36 1.07
CA LYS A 71 1.41 -16.53 1.82
C LYS A 71 2.79 -16.26 2.41
N ASP A 72 3.73 -15.75 1.61
CA ASP A 72 5.07 -15.39 2.07
C ASP A 72 5.01 -14.24 3.12
N TRP A 73 4.05 -13.32 2.95
CA TRP A 73 3.77 -12.27 3.92
C TRP A 73 3.24 -12.84 5.26
N LEU A 74 2.36 -13.85 5.24
CA LEU A 74 1.87 -14.51 6.44
C LEU A 74 2.99 -15.20 7.21
N ASP A 75 3.88 -15.90 6.50
CA ASP A 75 5.04 -16.54 7.11
C ASP A 75 5.95 -15.49 7.75
N THR A 76 6.22 -14.40 7.05
CA THR A 76 6.98 -13.26 7.58
C THR A 76 6.31 -12.64 8.81
N LYS A 77 4.99 -12.47 8.80
CA LYS A 77 4.23 -11.95 9.94
C LYS A 77 4.37 -12.85 11.17
N GLN A 78 4.23 -14.17 10.99
CA GLN A 78 4.38 -15.12 12.08
C GLN A 78 5.79 -15.11 12.68
N ASP A 79 6.81 -14.98 11.84
CA ASP A 79 8.19 -14.91 12.30
C ASP A 79 8.47 -13.60 13.05
N TRP A 80 7.89 -12.49 12.61
CA TRP A 80 7.96 -11.20 13.31
C TRP A 80 7.26 -11.25 14.67
N GLU A 81 6.08 -11.86 14.74
CA GLU A 81 5.35 -12.06 16.00
C GLU A 81 6.17 -12.93 16.99
N LYS A 82 6.77 -14.03 16.53
CA LYS A 82 7.67 -14.87 17.35
C LYS A 82 8.91 -14.11 17.83
N ALA A 83 9.43 -13.21 17.00
CA ALA A 83 10.58 -12.37 17.34
C ALA A 83 10.23 -11.16 18.22
N GLY A 84 8.94 -10.95 18.53
CA GLY A 84 8.48 -9.87 19.39
C GLY A 84 8.48 -8.50 18.70
N HIS A 85 8.39 -8.45 17.37
CA HIS A 85 8.23 -7.17 16.66
C HIS A 85 6.89 -6.52 17.00
N PRO A 86 6.87 -5.23 17.41
CA PRO A 86 5.66 -4.58 17.90
C PRO A 86 4.67 -4.21 16.77
N VAL A 87 5.14 -4.16 15.52
CA VAL A 87 4.36 -3.74 14.36
C VAL A 87 4.36 -4.80 13.27
N PRO A 88 3.30 -4.91 12.45
CA PRO A 88 3.23 -5.92 11.40
C PRO A 88 4.15 -5.58 10.21
N PRO A 89 4.55 -6.60 9.42
CA PRO A 89 5.15 -6.37 8.12
C PRO A 89 4.14 -5.72 7.17
N VAL A 90 4.60 -4.89 6.24
CA VAL A 90 3.76 -4.14 5.31
C VAL A 90 3.95 -4.65 3.89
N MET A 91 2.82 -4.93 3.20
CA MET A 91 2.77 -5.16 1.76
C MET A 91 2.43 -3.85 1.04
N ILE A 92 3.16 -3.54 -0.04
CA ILE A 92 2.86 -2.40 -0.90
C ILE A 92 2.41 -2.88 -2.27
N THR A 93 1.32 -2.30 -2.78
CA THR A 93 0.93 -2.38 -4.18
C THR A 93 1.21 -1.06 -4.86
N VAL A 94 1.94 -1.09 -5.98
CA VAL A 94 2.18 0.09 -6.82
C VAL A 94 1.41 -0.08 -8.12
N ALA A 95 0.31 0.65 -8.25
CA ALA A 95 -0.57 0.64 -9.41
C ALA A 95 -0.17 1.69 -10.46
N ASN A 96 -0.60 1.49 -11.70
CA ASN A 96 -0.36 2.42 -12.79
C ASN A 96 -1.36 3.57 -12.83
N ARG A 97 -2.55 3.40 -12.26
CA ARG A 97 -3.68 4.35 -12.30
C ARG A 97 -4.52 4.25 -11.03
N THR A 98 -5.28 5.31 -10.79
CA THR A 98 -6.24 5.40 -9.68
C THR A 98 -7.30 4.31 -9.75
N GLU A 99 -7.84 4.04 -10.94
CA GLU A 99 -8.88 3.02 -11.14
C GLU A 99 -8.35 1.62 -10.80
N THR A 100 -7.11 1.31 -11.18
CA THR A 100 -6.46 0.04 -10.81
C THR A 100 -6.25 -0.06 -9.31
N ALA A 101 -5.82 1.01 -8.67
CA ALA A 101 -5.62 1.04 -7.22
C ALA A 101 -6.94 0.89 -6.47
N ALA A 102 -8.00 1.59 -6.90
CA ALA A 102 -9.33 1.48 -6.33
C ALA A 102 -9.89 0.05 -6.44
N ARG A 103 -9.72 -0.58 -7.61
CA ARG A 103 -10.13 -1.98 -7.83
C ARG A 103 -9.38 -2.97 -6.94
N VAL A 104 -8.07 -2.75 -6.74
CA VAL A 104 -7.27 -3.56 -5.81
C VAL A 104 -7.76 -3.34 -4.37
N LYS A 105 -7.96 -2.10 -3.96
CA LYS A 105 -8.51 -1.76 -2.62
C LYS A 105 -9.86 -2.42 -2.40
N TYR A 106 -10.77 -2.30 -3.36
CA TYR A 106 -12.08 -2.95 -3.31
C TYR A 106 -11.96 -4.47 -3.13
N ALA A 107 -11.04 -5.12 -3.87
CA ALA A 107 -10.84 -6.57 -3.77
C ALA A 107 -10.37 -7.00 -2.37
N PHE A 108 -9.50 -6.23 -1.71
CA PHE A 108 -9.09 -6.48 -0.33
C PHE A 108 -10.23 -6.20 0.66
N ASP A 109 -10.90 -5.06 0.56
CA ASP A 109 -11.97 -4.65 1.47
C ASP A 109 -13.18 -5.61 1.47
N HIS A 110 -13.39 -6.29 0.34
CA HIS A 110 -14.50 -7.25 0.18
C HIS A 110 -14.03 -8.72 0.22
N ALA A 111 -12.86 -8.99 0.77
CA ALA A 111 -12.30 -10.33 0.94
C ALA A 111 -12.31 -11.17 -0.37
N LYS A 112 -11.99 -10.51 -1.52
CA LYS A 112 -11.87 -11.19 -2.83
C LYS A 112 -10.46 -11.77 -3.07
N ILE A 113 -9.55 -11.56 -2.14
CA ILE A 113 -8.22 -12.14 -2.09
C ILE A 113 -8.20 -13.20 -0.99
N ASP A 114 -7.65 -14.39 -1.29
CA ASP A 114 -7.69 -15.55 -0.41
C ASP A 114 -6.64 -15.49 0.75
N ILE A 115 -6.38 -14.29 1.28
CA ILE A 115 -5.56 -14.01 2.45
C ILE A 115 -6.33 -13.06 3.36
N GLN A 116 -7.10 -13.60 4.27
CA GLN A 116 -8.05 -12.83 5.08
C GLN A 116 -7.38 -11.78 5.97
N GLU A 117 -6.18 -12.04 6.47
CA GLU A 117 -5.43 -11.13 7.32
C GLU A 117 -5.06 -9.81 6.63
N LEU A 118 -4.93 -9.82 5.30
CA LEU A 118 -4.70 -8.62 4.48
C LEU A 118 -5.99 -7.92 4.05
N CYS A 119 -7.15 -8.53 4.29
CA CYS A 119 -8.45 -8.04 3.86
C CYS A 119 -9.16 -7.18 4.91
N ASP A 120 -8.45 -6.73 5.93
CA ASP A 120 -9.00 -5.81 6.94
C ASP A 120 -8.97 -4.36 6.40
N PRO A 121 -10.13 -3.72 6.15
CA PRO A 121 -10.19 -2.36 5.62
C PRO A 121 -9.51 -1.31 6.52
N GLU A 122 -9.50 -1.53 7.85
CA GLU A 122 -8.87 -0.61 8.81
C GLU A 122 -7.34 -0.68 8.78
N ARG A 123 -6.80 -1.77 8.22
CA ARG A 123 -5.35 -2.00 8.09
C ARG A 123 -4.82 -1.83 6.68
N ALA A 124 -5.67 -1.35 5.77
CA ALA A 124 -5.35 -1.12 4.38
C ALA A 124 -5.50 0.35 4.00
N LEU A 125 -4.42 0.98 3.55
CA LEU A 125 -4.41 2.36 3.06
C LEU A 125 -4.42 2.40 1.53
N HIS A 126 -5.26 3.29 0.98
CA HIS A 126 -5.20 3.69 -0.42
C HIS A 126 -4.63 5.11 -0.50
N ILE A 127 -3.47 5.24 -1.15
CA ILE A 127 -2.76 6.49 -1.30
C ILE A 127 -2.80 6.89 -2.78
N ASP A 128 -3.54 7.94 -3.07
CA ASP A 128 -3.62 8.58 -4.38
C ASP A 128 -3.42 10.08 -4.19
N SER A 129 -2.66 10.72 -5.07
CA SER A 129 -2.49 12.18 -5.08
C SER A 129 -3.83 12.90 -5.10
N LYS A 130 -4.81 12.40 -5.88
CA LYS A 130 -6.16 12.96 -5.92
C LYS A 130 -6.93 12.86 -4.60
N VAL A 131 -6.69 11.82 -3.80
CA VAL A 131 -7.30 11.68 -2.47
C VAL A 131 -6.67 12.66 -1.50
N LEU A 132 -5.35 12.84 -1.56
CA LEU A 132 -4.62 13.82 -0.77
C LEU A 132 -4.98 15.26 -1.20
N ASP A 133 -4.99 15.55 -2.51
CA ASP A 133 -5.35 16.87 -3.08
C ASP A 133 -6.80 17.27 -2.76
N LYS A 134 -7.75 16.32 -2.84
CA LYS A 134 -9.15 16.56 -2.41
C LYS A 134 -9.25 16.86 -0.93
N ALA A 135 -8.49 16.15 -0.11
CA ALA A 135 -8.43 16.41 1.31
C ALA A 135 -7.84 17.79 1.62
N GLU A 136 -6.86 18.27 0.81
CA GLU A 136 -6.29 19.61 0.90
C GLU A 136 -7.25 20.69 0.42
N ALA A 137 -7.87 20.54 -0.76
CA ALA A 137 -8.80 21.50 -1.34
C ALA A 137 -10.07 21.68 -0.49
N GLU A 138 -10.60 20.60 0.11
CA GLU A 138 -11.73 20.70 1.04
C GLU A 138 -11.34 21.36 2.38
N THR A 139 -10.06 21.39 2.71
CA THR A 139 -9.51 22.10 3.87
C THR A 139 -9.49 23.60 3.67
N GLU A 140 -9.09 24.09 2.48
CA GLU A 140 -9.06 25.52 2.13
C GLU A 140 -10.46 26.14 2.07
N VAL A 141 -11.44 25.40 1.56
CA VAL A 141 -12.83 25.91 1.45
C VAL A 141 -13.51 26.08 2.81
N VAL A 142 -13.15 25.28 3.81
CA VAL A 142 -13.73 25.36 5.16
C VAL A 142 -13.13 26.51 5.97
N GLU A 143 -11.87 26.91 5.73
CA GLU A 143 -11.26 28.06 6.41
C GLU A 143 -11.86 29.40 5.98
N VAL A 144 -12.43 29.50 4.80
CA VAL A 144 -13.10 30.71 4.29
C VAL A 144 -14.52 30.88 4.86
N GLN A 145 -15.16 29.78 5.33
CA GLN A 145 -16.54 29.83 5.86
C GLN A 145 -16.64 29.83 7.40
N ALA A 146 -15.55 29.64 8.12
CA ALA A 146 -15.56 29.57 9.59
C ALA A 146 -15.58 30.94 10.30
N ASN A 147 -15.70 32.06 9.59
CA ASN A 147 -15.81 33.41 10.16
C ASN A 147 -17.24 33.97 10.19
N GLY A 148 -18.26 33.13 10.18
CA GLY A 148 -19.65 33.53 10.22
C GLY A 148 -20.49 32.65 11.15
N GLU A 149 -20.89 33.26 12.28
CA GLU A 149 -22.05 32.95 13.13
C GLU A 149 -22.01 31.71 14.03
N ALA A 150 -21.81 32.03 15.32
CA ALA A 150 -22.22 31.19 16.43
C ALA A 150 -23.76 31.30 16.60
N ASP A 151 -24.46 30.19 16.62
CA ASP A 151 -25.82 30.09 17.14
C ASP A 151 -25.84 29.16 18.37
N GLU A 152 -26.32 29.75 19.45
CA GLU A 152 -26.48 29.09 20.77
C GLU A 152 -27.83 28.36 20.84
N GLY A 153 -27.79 27.14 21.38
CA GLY A 153 -28.97 26.63 22.10
C GLY A 153 -29.53 25.29 21.67
N SER A 154 -29.23 24.25 22.42
CA SER A 154 -30.25 23.43 23.14
C SER A 154 -29.60 22.22 23.82
N ASP A 155 -29.84 22.16 25.15
CA ASP A 155 -29.59 20.99 26.00
C ASP A 155 -30.52 19.86 25.65
N ASP A 156 -29.96 18.66 25.41
CA ASP A 156 -30.60 17.38 25.64
C ASP A 156 -29.58 16.26 25.84
N GLU A 157 -29.81 15.40 26.81
CA GLU A 157 -28.96 14.39 27.40
C GLU A 157 -28.41 13.40 26.37
N GLU A 158 -27.07 13.26 26.30
CA GLU A 158 -26.36 12.43 25.33
C GLU A 158 -25.93 11.07 25.86
N VAL A 159 -26.41 10.05 25.17
CA VAL A 159 -25.73 8.77 24.99
C VAL A 159 -24.51 9.01 24.09
N PRO A 160 -23.27 8.55 24.40
CA PRO A 160 -22.09 8.87 23.59
C PRO A 160 -22.14 8.17 22.23
N LYS A 161 -22.73 8.85 21.25
CA LYS A 161 -22.56 8.51 19.83
C LYS A 161 -21.12 8.83 19.44
N ALA A 162 -20.38 7.83 18.92
CA ALA A 162 -19.07 8.03 18.32
C ALA A 162 -19.12 9.25 17.38
N ARG A 163 -18.41 10.33 17.75
CA ARG A 163 -18.36 11.56 16.96
C ARG A 163 -17.81 11.21 15.57
N LYS A 164 -18.63 11.37 14.54
CA LYS A 164 -18.15 11.30 13.15
C LYS A 164 -17.11 12.40 12.97
N LEU A 165 -15.88 12.00 12.68
CA LEU A 165 -14.78 12.92 12.39
C LEU A 165 -15.20 13.84 11.22
N ASN A 166 -14.91 15.13 11.33
CA ASN A 166 -15.09 16.08 10.25
C ASN A 166 -14.13 15.67 9.08
N LYS A 167 -14.48 16.00 7.83
CA LYS A 167 -13.67 15.69 6.65
C LYS A 167 -12.21 16.13 6.78
N LYS A 168 -11.97 17.30 7.35
CA LYS A 168 -10.62 17.81 7.69
C LYS A 168 -9.86 16.89 8.64
N GLN A 169 -10.52 16.41 9.68
CA GLN A 169 -9.93 15.47 10.65
C GLN A 169 -9.65 14.10 10.03
N GLN A 170 -10.50 13.65 9.10
CA GLN A 170 -10.27 12.40 8.36
C GLN A 170 -9.06 12.52 7.43
N ALA A 171 -8.91 13.63 6.71
CA ALA A 171 -7.79 13.91 5.85
C ALA A 171 -6.47 13.98 6.62
N GLU A 172 -6.47 14.68 7.74
CA GLU A 172 -5.30 14.79 8.62
C GLU A 172 -4.93 13.44 9.23
N LEU A 173 -5.91 12.63 9.65
CA LEU A 173 -5.67 11.29 10.15
C LEU A 173 -5.06 10.39 9.06
N LEU A 174 -5.57 10.46 7.83
CA LEU A 174 -5.03 9.71 6.70
C LEU A 174 -3.56 10.07 6.44
N ARG A 175 -3.21 11.37 6.45
CA ARG A 175 -1.82 11.82 6.32
C ARG A 175 -0.95 11.26 7.44
N GLN A 176 -1.40 11.40 8.68
CA GLN A 176 -0.68 10.88 9.83
C GLN A 176 -0.50 9.36 9.75
N GLN A 177 -1.51 8.63 9.30
CA GLN A 177 -1.38 7.19 9.06
C GLN A 177 -0.34 6.89 8.00
N VAL A 178 -0.37 7.59 6.86
CA VAL A 178 0.62 7.42 5.77
C VAL A 178 2.05 7.68 6.26
N ASP A 179 2.27 8.78 6.96
CA ASP A 179 3.61 9.20 7.42
C ASP A 179 4.16 8.32 8.55
N THR A 180 3.28 7.58 9.22
CA THR A 180 3.65 6.79 10.39
C THR A 180 3.47 5.29 10.21
N VAL A 181 3.28 4.81 8.97
CA VAL A 181 3.20 3.38 8.66
C VAL A 181 4.39 2.62 9.27
N GLY A 182 4.07 1.59 10.06
CA GLY A 182 5.06 0.75 10.72
C GLY A 182 5.82 1.42 11.87
N ARG A 183 5.30 2.51 12.43
CA ARG A 183 5.86 3.15 13.65
C ARG A 183 5.00 2.84 14.85
N GLU A 184 5.59 2.20 15.84
CA GLU A 184 4.95 1.86 17.12
C GLU A 184 4.37 3.10 17.83
N GLY A 185 3.17 2.97 18.42
CA GLY A 185 2.48 4.05 19.13
C GLY A 185 2.00 5.19 18.24
N LYS A 186 1.94 5.02 16.91
CA LYS A 186 1.50 6.03 15.96
C LYS A 186 0.26 5.56 15.18
N PRO A 187 -0.52 6.48 14.56
CA PRO A 187 -1.73 6.13 13.83
C PRO A 187 -1.56 5.07 12.73
N GLY A 188 -0.38 4.98 12.12
CA GLY A 188 -0.06 4.00 11.08
C GLY A 188 0.49 2.66 11.59
N GLU A 189 0.53 2.43 12.92
CA GLU A 189 1.12 1.24 13.53
C GLU A 189 0.54 -0.07 13.01
N LYS A 190 -0.79 -0.13 12.83
CA LYS A 190 -1.50 -1.36 12.46
C LYS A 190 -1.61 -1.59 10.97
N ILE A 191 -1.12 -0.68 10.14
CA ILE A 191 -1.24 -0.78 8.69
C ILE A 191 -0.41 -1.94 8.18
N GLN A 192 -1.05 -2.79 7.37
CA GLN A 192 -0.47 -4.01 6.79
C GLN A 192 -0.42 -3.97 5.26
N ASN A 193 -1.31 -3.19 4.64
CA ASN A 193 -1.45 -3.14 3.20
C ASN A 193 -1.54 -1.68 2.73
N VAL A 194 -0.63 -1.28 1.84
CA VAL A 194 -0.59 0.06 1.26
C VAL A 194 -0.75 -0.05 -0.24
N ILE A 195 -1.80 0.55 -0.78
CA ILE A 195 -2.09 0.57 -2.21
C ILE A 195 -1.87 1.98 -2.72
N SER A 196 -0.90 2.16 -3.61
CA SER A 196 -0.48 3.48 -4.09
C SER A 196 -0.54 3.59 -5.60
N VAL A 197 -0.84 4.79 -6.09
CA VAL A 197 -0.72 5.17 -7.51
C VAL A 197 0.54 5.99 -7.69
N GLY A 198 1.45 5.48 -8.52
CA GLY A 198 2.72 6.15 -8.75
C GLY A 198 3.72 5.96 -7.62
N MET A 199 4.48 6.98 -7.34
CA MET A 199 5.42 6.98 -6.21
C MET A 199 4.71 7.43 -4.95
N LEU A 200 4.93 6.71 -3.87
CA LEU A 200 4.71 7.24 -2.54
C LEU A 200 5.53 8.54 -2.39
N SER A 201 4.97 9.55 -1.74
CA SER A 201 5.57 10.89 -1.62
C SER A 201 7.06 10.86 -1.29
N GLU A 202 7.81 11.86 -1.76
CA GLU A 202 9.20 12.05 -1.33
C GLU A 202 9.28 12.08 0.20
N GLY A 203 10.24 11.34 0.77
CA GLY A 203 10.41 11.26 2.22
C GLY A 203 9.61 10.15 2.91
N TRP A 204 8.66 9.46 2.25
CA TRP A 204 7.98 8.33 2.86
C TRP A 204 8.97 7.18 3.09
N ASP A 205 9.12 6.77 4.34
CA ASP A 205 10.06 5.75 4.79
C ASP A 205 9.39 4.83 5.80
N ALA A 206 9.03 3.62 5.35
CA ALA A 206 8.50 2.58 6.22
C ALA A 206 9.44 1.38 6.23
N LYS A 207 10.22 1.25 7.30
CA LYS A 207 11.17 0.14 7.48
C LYS A 207 10.51 -1.23 7.56
N THR A 208 9.21 -1.27 7.79
CA THR A 208 8.39 -2.47 7.92
C THR A 208 7.91 -3.03 6.58
N VAL A 209 8.22 -2.37 5.46
CA VAL A 209 7.91 -2.89 4.12
C VAL A 209 8.72 -4.13 3.84
N THR A 210 8.03 -5.23 3.53
CA THR A 210 8.63 -6.53 3.25
C THR A 210 8.23 -7.07 1.88
N HIS A 211 7.04 -6.71 1.38
CA HIS A 211 6.48 -7.23 0.14
C HIS A 211 6.05 -6.11 -0.79
N ILE A 212 6.34 -6.25 -2.09
CA ILE A 212 6.01 -5.26 -3.11
C ILE A 212 5.35 -5.95 -4.31
N MET A 213 4.13 -5.50 -4.65
CA MET A 213 3.40 -5.88 -5.85
C MET A 213 3.43 -4.73 -6.88
N GLY A 214 4.04 -4.95 -8.02
CA GLY A 214 4.10 -3.97 -9.10
C GLY A 214 3.04 -4.22 -10.16
N LEU A 215 1.96 -3.44 -10.18
CA LEU A 215 0.91 -3.44 -11.22
C LEU A 215 1.07 -2.26 -12.18
N ARG A 216 2.30 -2.01 -12.62
CA ARG A 216 2.65 -0.95 -13.57
C ARG A 216 3.87 -1.31 -14.41
N ALA A 217 4.06 -0.59 -15.52
CA ALA A 217 5.33 -0.61 -16.23
C ALA A 217 6.34 0.26 -15.45
N PHE A 218 7.49 -0.29 -15.15
CA PHE A 218 8.64 0.48 -14.67
C PHE A 218 9.42 0.94 -15.92
N SER A 219 9.18 2.18 -16.34
CA SER A 219 9.74 2.73 -17.59
C SER A 219 11.21 3.12 -17.48
N SER A 220 11.74 3.23 -16.28
CA SER A 220 13.14 3.52 -16.02
C SER A 220 13.68 2.68 -14.85
N GLN A 221 14.98 2.41 -14.90
CA GLN A 221 15.69 1.75 -13.81
C GLN A 221 15.56 2.57 -12.51
N LEU A 222 15.69 3.89 -12.60
CA LEU A 222 15.56 4.79 -11.46
C LEU A 222 14.21 4.63 -10.74
N LEU A 223 13.10 4.54 -11.48
CA LEU A 223 11.77 4.35 -10.89
C LEU A 223 11.67 2.99 -10.17
N CYS A 224 12.24 1.94 -10.76
CA CYS A 224 12.29 0.63 -10.13
C CYS A 224 13.11 0.69 -8.82
N GLU A 225 14.29 1.28 -8.87
CA GLU A 225 15.18 1.45 -7.71
C GLU A 225 14.54 2.28 -6.60
N GLN A 226 13.79 3.32 -6.94
CA GLN A 226 13.06 4.14 -5.95
C GLN A 226 11.97 3.35 -5.22
N VAL A 227 11.21 2.51 -5.93
CA VAL A 227 10.17 1.68 -5.33
C VAL A 227 10.78 0.56 -4.49
N VAL A 228 11.73 -0.18 -5.07
CA VAL A 228 12.40 -1.31 -4.40
C VAL A 228 13.24 -0.81 -3.23
N GLY A 229 13.97 0.30 -3.40
CA GLY A 229 14.80 0.89 -2.36
C GLY A 229 14.04 1.27 -1.08
N ARG A 230 12.75 1.60 -1.18
CA ARG A 230 11.90 1.83 0.00
C ARG A 230 11.61 0.56 0.79
N GLY A 231 11.49 -0.58 0.10
CA GLY A 231 11.29 -1.89 0.74
C GLY A 231 12.57 -2.51 1.29
N LEU A 232 13.74 -2.04 0.85
CA LEU A 232 15.03 -2.60 1.25
C LEU A 232 15.62 -2.00 2.55
N ARG A 233 15.05 -0.92 3.04
CA ARG A 233 15.49 -0.25 4.27
C ARG A 233 15.17 -1.01 5.55
#